data_87ab4b476aa75f6022a8bc8329ec9653
#
_entry.id   87ab4b476aa75f6022a8bc8329ec9653
#
_cell.length_a   1.000
_cell.length_b   1.000
_cell.length_c   1.000
_cell.angle_alpha   90.00
_cell.angle_beta   90.00
_cell.angle_gamma   90.00
#
_symmetry.space_group_name_H-M   'P 1'
#
loop_
_entity.id
_entity.type
_entity.pdbx_description
1 polymer ?
#
loop_
_entity_poly.entity_id
_entity_poly.type
_entity_poly.pdbx_seq_one_letter_code
_entity_poly.pdbx_strand_id
1 'polypeptide(L)'
;MSKLGRIRITVASLWGLSASAFALAPGDAVENFRLIDQNGGSHELYYLSDMKAVVLVAHGNSCKASASAEKALDALKQQYQGQPVEFLAIDSNLTDSRESVEKDLKDAGIDIPVLNDPLQLIGESMNLAHNGEVFVIDPKNNWHLSYRGEASSGSNHYAADALAQVLGGSEVKVKQTHVSGCDIAMPDQTRAAKAAHAKISYEKTIAPMLADHCVSCHREGGIAPWAMTNYQMVKGYSPMIREVLRTKRMPPWHADPHFGVFSNDRSLTVEQTKELVFWIEAGAPRGEGADPLLAVKKDWPVWQLGKPDLVVDMPTFEVPATGVIPYQMWSVKNPLDHDVWVRAVDFLPGARANLHHIIATIGGEMVATAGSDQPGSAAFDPSKLTPEERKVLMERLRKARSSDSDGSLADYVPGAEPLQIPPEAGILLRKGASFGFQAHYTTNGKAATDSTKMGLYFMDAPPEYRYRAAVMANPAISIPAGDKAYTNDTTHTFDKQVLVYSLHPHAHFRGSAAEFTAVYPDGHQQVLLNVPKYDFNWQTTYELKDPIVLPAGTTIRYKMTYDNSAQNIANPDPKRTVPWGQQTWDEMLFGVIRFRYLTQDAAPRTAQAN
;
A
#
# COMPACT_ATOMS: atom_id res chain seq x y z
N MET A 1 -42.34 -4.01 65.24
CA MET A 1 -41.92 -2.62 65.07
C MET A 1 -40.52 -2.61 64.48
N SER A 2 -40.35 -2.60 63.16
CA SER A 2 -39.04 -2.55 62.50
C SER A 2 -39.02 -1.32 61.58
N LYS A 3 -38.03 -0.47 61.78
CA LYS A 3 -37.81 0.76 61.00
C LYS A 3 -37.13 0.40 59.71
N LEU A 4 -37.81 0.59 58.55
CA LEU A 4 -37.19 0.57 57.24
C LEU A 4 -36.45 1.90 57.01
N GLY A 5 -35.12 1.82 56.92
CA GLY A 5 -34.28 2.93 56.45
C GLY A 5 -34.36 3.06 54.93
N ARG A 6 -34.77 4.24 54.43
CA ARG A 6 -34.72 4.59 53.01
C ARG A 6 -33.28 4.98 52.63
N ILE A 7 -32.63 4.18 51.83
CA ILE A 7 -31.39 4.52 51.14
C ILE A 7 -31.71 5.44 49.99
N ARG A 8 -31.25 6.70 50.05
CA ARG A 8 -31.25 7.62 48.90
C ARG A 8 -30.03 7.33 48.04
N ILE A 9 -30.25 6.74 46.88
CA ILE A 9 -29.23 6.63 45.83
C ILE A 9 -29.14 7.97 45.13
N THR A 10 -28.07 8.69 45.36
CA THR A 10 -27.72 9.90 44.60
C THR A 10 -27.11 9.45 43.26
N VAL A 11 -27.85 9.60 42.18
CA VAL A 11 -27.32 9.41 40.83
C VAL A 11 -26.43 10.61 40.52
N ALA A 12 -25.13 10.40 40.58
CA ALA A 12 -24.17 11.37 40.06
C ALA A 12 -24.25 11.35 38.53
N SER A 13 -24.79 12.42 37.97
CA SER A 13 -24.76 12.68 36.54
C SER A 13 -23.30 12.88 36.11
N LEU A 14 -22.69 11.87 35.52
CA LEU A 14 -21.46 12.04 34.76
C LEU A 14 -21.78 12.91 33.53
N TRP A 15 -21.48 14.18 33.65
CA TRP A 15 -21.42 15.08 32.49
C TRP A 15 -20.29 14.56 31.60
N GLY A 16 -20.67 14.16 30.39
CA GLY A 16 -19.73 13.83 29.33
C GLY A 16 -18.83 15.04 29.08
N LEU A 17 -17.58 14.92 29.41
CA LEU A 17 -16.54 15.82 28.94
C LEU A 17 -16.51 15.70 27.42
N SER A 18 -17.09 16.68 26.73
CA SER A 18 -16.77 16.93 25.34
C SER A 18 -15.26 17.11 25.28
N ALA A 19 -14.56 16.19 24.62
CA ALA A 19 -13.15 16.36 24.32
C ALA A 19 -13.05 17.57 23.38
N SER A 20 -12.84 18.74 23.95
CA SER A 20 -12.30 19.88 23.22
C SER A 20 -10.97 19.39 22.64
N ALA A 21 -10.79 19.48 21.33
CA ALA A 21 -9.49 19.25 20.72
C ALA A 21 -8.54 20.31 21.31
N PHE A 22 -7.82 19.93 22.35
CA PHE A 22 -6.73 20.75 22.88
C PHE A 22 -5.61 20.73 21.83
N ALA A 23 -5.00 21.88 21.60
CA ALA A 23 -3.79 21.97 20.78
C ALA A 23 -2.74 21.02 21.37
N LEU A 24 -2.07 20.24 20.51
CA LEU A 24 -1.00 19.31 20.91
C LEU A 24 0.04 20.07 21.75
N ALA A 25 0.25 19.66 22.99
CA ALA A 25 1.14 20.29 23.94
C ALA A 25 2.21 19.30 24.43
N PRO A 26 3.36 19.78 24.95
CA PRO A 26 4.33 18.90 25.57
C PRO A 26 3.69 18.03 26.65
N GLY A 27 3.91 16.70 26.54
CA GLY A 27 3.28 15.68 27.36
C GLY A 27 2.12 14.95 26.67
N ASP A 28 1.58 15.47 25.57
CA ASP A 28 0.59 14.77 24.77
C ASP A 28 1.27 13.76 23.82
N ALA A 29 0.56 12.68 23.49
CA ALA A 29 1.04 11.72 22.51
C ALA A 29 0.78 12.23 21.08
N VAL A 30 1.80 12.16 20.23
CA VAL A 30 1.68 12.42 18.80
C VAL A 30 1.06 11.18 18.14
N GLU A 31 -0.07 11.36 17.44
CA GLU A 31 -0.75 10.26 16.75
C GLU A 31 0.04 9.80 15.52
N ASN A 32 -0.12 8.51 15.18
CA ASN A 32 0.54 7.92 14.01
C ASN A 32 0.06 8.57 12.70
N PHE A 33 0.99 8.74 11.77
CA PHE A 33 0.71 9.20 10.41
C PHE A 33 1.72 8.60 9.42
N ARG A 34 1.37 8.61 8.14
CA ARG A 34 2.27 8.25 7.05
C ARG A 34 2.18 9.29 5.94
N LEU A 35 3.32 9.84 5.58
CA LEU A 35 3.47 10.82 4.49
C LEU A 35 4.58 10.39 3.53
N ILE A 36 4.58 10.98 2.35
CA ILE A 36 5.58 10.76 1.30
C ILE A 36 6.50 11.99 1.27
N ASP A 37 7.80 11.77 1.19
CA ASP A 37 8.78 12.86 1.09
C ASP A 37 8.92 13.40 -0.34
N GLN A 38 9.73 14.45 -0.50
CA GLN A 38 10.01 15.08 -1.79
C GLN A 38 10.63 14.11 -2.82
N ASN A 39 11.28 13.04 -2.38
CA ASN A 39 11.90 12.03 -3.25
C ASN A 39 10.98 10.84 -3.56
N GLY A 40 9.75 10.85 -3.03
CA GLY A 40 8.78 9.77 -3.19
C GLY A 40 8.97 8.61 -2.22
N GLY A 41 9.77 8.77 -1.16
CA GLY A 41 9.92 7.82 -0.05
C GLY A 41 8.76 7.91 0.95
N SER A 42 8.36 6.80 1.54
CA SER A 42 7.28 6.75 2.54
C SER A 42 7.83 6.73 3.96
N HIS A 43 7.32 7.61 4.81
CA HIS A 43 7.68 7.72 6.23
C HIS A 43 6.44 7.58 7.10
N GLU A 44 6.49 6.62 8.02
CA GLU A 44 5.44 6.40 9.02
C GLU A 44 6.02 6.61 10.42
N LEU A 45 5.39 7.49 11.22
CA LEU A 45 5.93 7.88 12.52
C LEU A 45 6.16 6.66 13.43
N TYR A 46 5.18 5.78 13.60
CA TYR A 46 5.29 4.66 14.53
C TYR A 46 6.22 3.53 14.05
N TYR A 47 6.60 3.54 12.77
CA TYR A 47 7.65 2.65 12.27
C TYR A 47 9.02 2.96 12.92
N LEU A 48 9.22 4.20 13.38
CA LEU A 48 10.46 4.66 14.05
C LEU A 48 10.51 4.28 15.54
N SER A 49 9.80 3.22 15.95
CA SER A 49 9.73 2.76 17.34
C SER A 49 11.08 2.29 17.92
N ASP A 50 12.08 2.02 17.12
CA ASP A 50 13.46 1.71 17.55
C ASP A 50 14.27 2.97 17.87
N MET A 51 13.88 4.13 17.37
CA MET A 51 14.53 5.39 17.69
C MET A 51 14.34 5.78 19.17
N LYS A 52 15.28 6.56 19.69
CA LYS A 52 15.17 7.19 21.02
C LYS A 52 14.54 8.57 20.96
N ALA A 53 14.65 9.23 19.80
CA ALA A 53 14.00 10.50 19.55
C ALA A 53 13.68 10.63 18.07
N VAL A 54 12.57 11.34 17.77
CA VAL A 54 12.25 11.85 16.42
C VAL A 54 12.18 13.36 16.53
N VAL A 55 12.93 14.07 15.67
CA VAL A 55 12.92 15.52 15.60
C VAL A 55 12.26 15.94 14.30
N LEU A 56 11.14 16.66 14.42
CA LEU A 56 10.41 17.22 13.27
C LEU A 56 10.58 18.73 13.22
N VAL A 57 10.62 19.30 12.02
CA VAL A 57 10.52 20.74 11.80
C VAL A 57 9.44 21.06 10.78
N ALA A 58 8.65 22.11 11.02
CA ALA A 58 7.68 22.60 10.03
C ALA A 58 8.44 23.32 8.90
N HIS A 59 8.37 22.77 7.68
CA HIS A 59 8.96 23.32 6.47
C HIS A 59 8.06 24.35 5.81
N GLY A 60 8.65 25.32 5.14
CA GLY A 60 7.96 26.21 4.21
C GLY A 60 8.95 26.90 3.28
N ASN A 61 8.69 26.79 1.99
CA ASN A 61 9.52 27.39 0.95
C ASN A 61 9.73 28.89 1.18
N SER A 62 10.97 29.35 0.94
CA SER A 62 11.34 30.77 1.06
C SER A 62 11.13 31.39 2.45
N CYS A 63 10.88 30.58 3.49
CA CYS A 63 10.73 31.04 4.87
C CYS A 63 12.08 31.03 5.60
N LYS A 64 12.58 32.20 6.00
CA LYS A 64 13.88 32.32 6.68
C LYS A 64 13.92 31.55 8.00
N ALA A 65 12.81 31.52 8.74
CA ALA A 65 12.73 30.79 10.00
C ALA A 65 12.83 29.26 9.77
N SER A 66 12.12 28.74 8.75
CA SER A 66 12.23 27.35 8.31
C SER A 66 13.67 26.99 7.94
N ALA A 67 14.26 27.72 7.02
CA ALA A 67 15.63 27.48 6.57
C ALA A 67 16.68 27.56 7.72
N SER A 68 16.45 28.45 8.71
CA SER A 68 17.32 28.53 9.88
C SER A 68 17.17 27.33 10.80
N ALA A 69 15.94 26.89 11.06
CA ALA A 69 15.64 25.73 11.89
C ALA A 69 16.14 24.43 11.25
N GLU A 70 15.92 24.28 9.94
CA GLU A 70 16.38 23.11 9.16
C GLU A 70 17.90 23.00 9.13
N LYS A 71 18.62 24.10 8.96
CA LYS A 71 20.10 24.11 9.07
C LYS A 71 20.58 23.68 10.46
N ALA A 72 19.85 24.10 11.51
CA ALA A 72 20.18 23.67 12.87
C ALA A 72 19.92 22.16 13.05
N LEU A 73 18.84 21.65 12.49
CA LEU A 73 18.52 20.22 12.52
C LEU A 73 19.50 19.39 11.67
N ASP A 74 19.91 19.87 10.50
CA ASP A 74 20.90 19.19 9.67
C ASP A 74 22.26 19.09 10.39
N ALA A 75 22.67 20.14 11.08
CA ALA A 75 23.86 20.11 11.93
C ALA A 75 23.71 19.08 13.09
N LEU A 76 22.53 18.99 13.71
CA LEU A 76 22.26 17.97 14.73
C LEU A 76 22.24 16.56 14.13
N LYS A 77 21.65 16.36 12.92
CA LYS A 77 21.69 15.08 12.20
C LYS A 77 23.14 14.61 12.00
N GLN A 78 24.03 15.50 11.60
CA GLN A 78 25.46 15.18 11.46
C GLN A 78 26.12 14.87 12.82
N GLN A 79 25.81 15.64 13.87
CA GLN A 79 26.34 15.42 15.21
C GLN A 79 25.90 14.08 15.82
N TYR A 80 24.66 13.66 15.56
CA TYR A 80 24.08 12.43 16.08
C TYR A 80 24.11 11.26 15.07
N GLN A 81 24.93 11.35 14.03
CA GLN A 81 25.10 10.30 13.03
C GLN A 81 25.43 8.94 13.71
N GLY A 82 24.68 7.89 13.36
CA GLY A 82 24.83 6.56 13.92
C GLY A 82 24.18 6.35 15.29
N GLN A 83 23.55 7.38 15.85
CA GLN A 83 22.69 7.26 17.03
C GLN A 83 21.21 7.04 16.64
N PRO A 84 20.39 6.45 17.49
CA PRO A 84 18.99 6.18 17.20
C PRO A 84 18.12 7.44 17.29
N VAL A 85 18.35 8.39 16.41
CA VAL A 85 17.61 9.65 16.27
C VAL A 85 17.22 9.81 14.81
N GLU A 86 15.96 10.13 14.55
CA GLU A 86 15.48 10.46 13.21
C GLU A 86 15.20 11.95 13.10
N PHE A 87 15.55 12.54 11.96
CA PHE A 87 15.34 13.96 11.64
C PHE A 87 14.52 14.09 10.38
N LEU A 88 13.35 14.74 10.48
CA LEU A 88 12.38 14.91 9.42
C LEU A 88 11.87 16.35 9.39
N ALA A 89 11.36 16.78 8.25
CA ALA A 89 10.56 18.00 8.16
C ALA A 89 9.13 17.63 7.70
N ILE A 90 8.16 18.49 7.97
CA ILE A 90 6.79 18.34 7.50
C ILE A 90 6.36 19.62 6.81
N ASP A 91 5.86 19.49 5.59
CA ASP A 91 5.32 20.58 4.81
C ASP A 91 3.79 20.46 4.72
N SER A 92 3.10 21.38 5.40
CA SER A 92 1.65 21.53 5.35
C SER A 92 1.23 22.81 4.60
N ASN A 93 2.13 23.43 3.80
CA ASN A 93 1.77 24.57 2.97
C ASN A 93 1.11 24.11 1.67
N LEU A 94 -0.09 24.61 1.37
CA LEU A 94 -0.84 24.24 0.16
C LEU A 94 -0.24 24.77 -1.14
N THR A 95 0.72 25.69 -1.06
CA THR A 95 1.35 26.33 -2.21
C THR A 95 2.65 25.65 -2.64
N ASP A 96 3.20 24.79 -1.80
CA ASP A 96 4.48 24.17 -2.02
C ASP A 96 4.31 22.85 -2.77
N SER A 97 5.09 22.64 -3.84
CA SER A 97 5.13 21.39 -4.60
C SER A 97 6.40 20.61 -4.26
N ARG A 98 6.43 19.32 -4.56
CA ARG A 98 7.65 18.49 -4.36
C ARG A 98 8.86 19.08 -5.05
N GLU A 99 8.70 19.53 -6.28
CA GLU A 99 9.79 20.12 -7.07
C GLU A 99 10.28 21.42 -6.46
N SER A 100 9.36 22.25 -5.91
CA SER A 100 9.74 23.49 -5.25
C SER A 100 10.46 23.23 -3.92
N VAL A 101 10.03 22.23 -3.16
CA VAL A 101 10.68 21.78 -1.93
C VAL A 101 12.06 21.19 -2.23
N GLU A 102 12.18 20.28 -3.22
CA GLU A 102 13.47 19.71 -3.63
C GLU A 102 14.46 20.82 -4.03
N LYS A 103 13.97 21.80 -4.79
CA LYS A 103 14.80 22.94 -5.19
C LYS A 103 15.24 23.79 -4.00
N ASP A 104 14.34 24.11 -3.08
CA ASP A 104 14.64 24.94 -1.90
C ASP A 104 15.70 24.28 -1.00
N LEU A 105 15.54 22.98 -0.73
CA LEU A 105 16.50 22.18 0.03
C LEU A 105 17.87 22.11 -0.64
N LYS A 106 17.88 21.88 -1.96
CA LYS A 106 19.12 21.84 -2.75
C LYS A 106 19.86 23.18 -2.73
N ASP A 107 19.13 24.28 -2.91
CA ASP A 107 19.69 25.62 -2.89
C ASP A 107 20.23 25.99 -1.48
N ALA A 108 19.60 25.46 -0.43
CA ALA A 108 20.03 25.65 0.96
C ALA A 108 21.14 24.67 1.40
N GLY A 109 21.40 23.59 0.64
CA GLY A 109 22.37 22.54 0.99
C GLY A 109 21.93 21.71 2.20
N ILE A 110 20.63 21.45 2.34
CA ILE A 110 20.00 20.69 3.44
C ILE A 110 19.64 19.31 2.96
N ASP A 111 19.97 18.28 3.76
CA ASP A 111 19.66 16.87 3.50
C ASP A 111 18.75 16.30 4.61
N ILE A 112 17.50 16.76 4.65
CA ILE A 112 16.45 16.25 5.54
C ILE A 112 15.24 15.86 4.70
N PRO A 113 14.62 14.67 4.89
CA PRO A 113 13.37 14.33 4.24
C PRO A 113 12.25 15.30 4.64
N VAL A 114 11.58 15.90 3.66
CA VAL A 114 10.44 16.80 3.87
C VAL A 114 9.17 16.07 3.49
N LEU A 115 8.36 15.75 4.49
CA LEU A 115 7.12 14.99 4.38
C LEU A 115 6.01 15.90 3.88
N ASN A 116 5.45 15.61 2.71
CA ASN A 116 4.39 16.40 2.12
C ASN A 116 3.02 16.04 2.73
N ASP A 117 2.34 17.02 3.36
CA ASP A 117 1.00 16.91 3.96
C ASP A 117 -0.04 17.75 3.17
N PRO A 118 -0.37 17.36 1.92
CA PRO A 118 -1.25 18.15 1.06
C PRO A 118 -2.70 18.21 1.55
N LEU A 119 -3.10 17.32 2.45
CA LEU A 119 -4.40 17.34 3.09
C LEU A 119 -4.43 18.21 4.35
N GLN A 120 -3.28 18.62 4.85
CA GLN A 120 -3.08 19.34 6.11
C GLN A 120 -3.58 18.60 7.37
N LEU A 121 -4.00 17.33 7.25
CA LEU A 121 -4.55 16.55 8.36
C LEU A 121 -3.53 16.32 9.48
N ILE A 122 -2.24 16.23 9.13
CA ILE A 122 -1.18 16.02 10.10
C ILE A 122 -0.79 17.35 10.73
N GLY A 123 -0.60 18.39 9.92
CA GLY A 123 -0.37 19.74 10.42
C GLY A 123 -1.47 20.23 11.36
N GLU A 124 -2.74 19.95 11.03
CA GLU A 124 -3.87 20.24 11.90
C GLU A 124 -3.84 19.46 13.22
N SER A 125 -3.53 18.15 13.17
CA SER A 125 -3.45 17.31 14.37
C SER A 125 -2.31 17.73 15.29
N MET A 126 -1.21 18.24 14.73
CA MET A 126 -0.06 18.78 15.46
C MET A 126 -0.27 20.26 15.86
N ASN A 127 -1.35 20.88 15.40
CA ASN A 127 -1.63 22.31 15.58
C ASN A 127 -0.45 23.17 15.10
N LEU A 128 0.03 22.90 13.88
CA LEU A 128 1.07 23.71 13.24
C LEU A 128 0.52 25.11 12.95
N ALA A 129 1.29 26.13 13.33
CA ALA A 129 0.93 27.51 13.09
C ALA A 129 2.01 28.26 12.28
N HIS A 130 3.28 27.89 12.47
CA HIS A 130 4.40 28.62 11.88
C HIS A 130 5.43 27.65 11.30
N ASN A 131 5.94 27.97 10.11
CA ASN A 131 7.10 27.32 9.54
C ASN A 131 8.35 27.61 10.39
N GLY A 132 9.22 26.61 10.58
CA GLY A 132 10.39 26.66 11.45
C GLY A 132 10.12 26.23 12.90
N GLU A 133 8.87 25.84 13.25
CA GLU A 133 8.58 25.23 14.54
C GLU A 133 9.17 23.81 14.61
N VAL A 134 9.88 23.52 15.70
CA VAL A 134 10.55 22.22 15.94
C VAL A 134 9.79 21.44 17.01
N PHE A 135 9.72 20.12 16.81
CA PHE A 135 9.12 19.16 17.72
C PHE A 135 10.13 18.07 18.06
N VAL A 136 10.31 17.76 19.33
CA VAL A 136 11.10 16.61 19.79
C VAL A 136 10.14 15.61 20.41
N ILE A 137 10.03 14.45 19.77
CA ILE A 137 9.10 13.37 20.14
C ILE A 137 9.90 12.22 20.73
N ASP A 138 9.40 11.62 21.81
CA ASP A 138 10.00 10.48 22.49
C ASP A 138 9.22 9.18 22.17
N PRO A 139 9.69 8.34 21.22
CA PRO A 139 9.05 7.07 20.90
C PRO A 139 9.03 6.08 22.06
N LYS A 140 9.99 6.16 22.98
CA LYS A 140 10.10 5.26 24.14
C LYS A 140 9.15 5.62 25.26
N ASN A 141 8.64 6.85 25.26
CA ASN A 141 7.63 7.33 26.18
C ASN A 141 6.27 7.51 25.46
N ASN A 142 5.80 6.45 24.80
CA ASN A 142 4.50 6.42 24.12
C ASN A 142 4.28 7.59 23.14
N TRP A 143 5.32 7.95 22.38
CA TRP A 143 5.29 9.02 21.39
C TRP A 143 4.97 10.40 21.94
N HIS A 144 5.24 10.64 23.23
CA HIS A 144 4.98 11.94 23.83
C HIS A 144 5.84 13.04 23.21
N LEU A 145 5.21 14.18 22.96
CA LEU A 145 5.88 15.40 22.61
C LEU A 145 6.66 15.93 23.82
N SER A 146 7.98 15.95 23.73
CA SER A 146 8.86 16.40 24.81
C SER A 146 9.18 17.88 24.70
N TYR A 147 9.23 18.43 23.47
CA TYR A 147 9.50 19.84 23.19
C TYR A 147 8.76 20.29 21.93
N ARG A 148 8.27 21.54 21.92
CA ARG A 148 7.88 22.29 20.73
C ARG A 148 8.29 23.75 20.81
N GLY A 149 8.76 24.33 19.71
CA GLY A 149 9.16 25.74 19.69
C GLY A 149 10.26 26.05 18.69
N GLU A 150 11.01 27.12 18.93
CA GLU A 150 12.16 27.52 18.11
C GLU A 150 13.32 26.51 18.23
N ALA A 151 14.09 26.30 17.16
CA ALA A 151 15.32 25.50 17.23
C ALA A 151 16.36 26.15 18.16
N SER A 152 16.50 27.47 18.05
CA SER A 152 17.44 28.29 18.85
C SER A 152 16.98 29.74 18.90
N SER A 153 17.41 30.46 19.94
CA SER A 153 17.25 31.92 20.07
C SER A 153 18.41 32.52 20.82
N GLY A 154 19.14 33.40 20.17
CA GLY A 154 20.40 33.96 20.72
C GLY A 154 21.44 32.87 21.01
N SER A 155 21.87 32.75 22.27
CA SER A 155 22.79 31.70 22.77
C SER A 155 22.09 30.41 23.19
N ASN A 156 20.76 30.35 23.17
CA ASN A 156 20.00 29.18 23.61
C ASN A 156 19.77 28.22 22.42
N HIS A 157 20.07 26.96 22.63
CA HIS A 157 19.91 25.89 21.62
C HIS A 157 18.80 24.91 22.05
N TYR A 158 17.55 25.38 22.07
CA TYR A 158 16.42 24.69 22.68
C TYR A 158 16.17 23.28 22.13
N ALA A 159 16.21 23.09 20.82
CA ALA A 159 16.03 21.79 20.19
C ALA A 159 17.17 20.82 20.55
N ALA A 160 18.41 21.30 20.52
CA ALA A 160 19.59 20.51 20.90
C ALA A 160 19.56 20.10 22.37
N ASP A 161 19.21 21.04 23.26
CA ASP A 161 19.10 20.78 24.71
C ASP A 161 17.97 19.78 25.02
N ALA A 162 16.82 19.95 24.38
CA ALA A 162 15.69 19.02 24.53
C ALA A 162 16.05 17.61 24.02
N LEU A 163 16.67 17.51 22.83
CA LEU A 163 17.13 16.25 22.27
C LEU A 163 18.16 15.57 23.20
N ALA A 164 19.15 16.30 23.71
CA ALA A 164 20.14 15.75 24.62
C ALA A 164 19.51 15.24 25.93
N GLN A 165 18.49 15.94 26.44
CA GLN A 165 17.76 15.53 27.65
C GLN A 165 16.93 14.26 27.42
N VAL A 166 16.22 14.16 26.28
CA VAL A 166 15.48 12.94 25.90
C VAL A 166 16.43 11.75 25.75
N LEU A 167 17.54 11.92 25.02
CA LEU A 167 18.54 10.85 24.84
C LEU A 167 19.20 10.42 26.16
N GLY A 168 19.37 11.35 27.08
CA GLY A 168 19.89 11.10 28.43
C GLY A 168 18.85 10.54 29.41
N GLY A 169 17.59 10.36 28.98
CA GLY A 169 16.50 9.88 29.84
C GLY A 169 16.13 10.87 30.96
N SER A 170 16.40 12.16 30.79
CA SER A 170 16.05 13.21 31.74
C SER A 170 14.87 14.04 31.25
N GLU A 171 14.13 14.64 32.18
CA GLU A 171 13.01 15.50 31.85
C GLU A 171 13.50 16.76 31.11
N VAL A 172 12.78 17.13 30.02
CA VAL A 172 13.05 18.35 29.27
C VAL A 172 12.68 19.58 30.10
N LYS A 173 13.67 20.43 30.39
CA LYS A 173 13.52 21.61 31.27
C LYS A 173 12.68 22.70 30.63
N VAL A 174 12.97 23.03 29.36
CA VAL A 174 12.23 24.00 28.56
C VAL A 174 11.38 23.21 27.58
N LYS A 175 10.09 23.03 27.90
CA LYS A 175 9.19 22.18 27.10
C LYS A 175 8.58 22.91 25.92
N GLN A 176 8.49 24.23 25.98
CA GLN A 176 7.89 25.04 24.92
C GLN A 176 8.53 26.42 24.85
N THR A 177 8.69 26.94 23.62
CA THR A 177 9.10 28.32 23.35
C THR A 177 8.16 28.93 22.30
N HIS A 178 8.18 30.25 22.20
CA HIS A 178 7.46 30.97 21.14
C HIS A 178 8.19 30.79 19.81
N VAL A 179 7.44 30.69 18.72
CA VAL A 179 7.99 30.60 17.36
C VAL A 179 7.65 31.87 16.57
N SER A 180 8.67 32.50 16.05
CA SER A 180 8.56 33.67 15.15
C SER A 180 8.82 33.21 13.71
N GLY A 181 7.94 32.36 13.18
CA GLY A 181 8.02 31.79 11.82
C GLY A 181 7.05 32.45 10.84
N CYS A 182 7.06 31.96 9.60
CA CYS A 182 6.07 32.33 8.61
C CYS A 182 4.78 31.57 8.89
N ASP A 183 3.64 32.27 8.84
CA ASP A 183 2.34 31.65 9.11
C ASP A 183 2.01 30.53 8.11
N ILE A 184 1.48 29.43 8.61
CA ILE A 184 0.92 28.36 7.80
C ILE A 184 -0.58 28.59 7.71
N ALA A 185 -1.10 28.75 6.48
CA ALA A 185 -2.52 28.89 6.25
C ALA A 185 -3.24 27.55 6.48
N MET A 186 -4.08 27.47 7.51
CA MET A 186 -4.90 26.30 7.85
C MET A 186 -6.39 26.64 7.69
N PRO A 187 -6.95 26.64 6.47
CA PRO A 187 -8.32 27.09 6.22
C PRO A 187 -9.37 26.29 6.99
N ASP A 188 -9.13 24.99 7.20
CA ASP A 188 -10.05 24.10 7.90
C ASP A 188 -10.03 24.27 9.44
N GLN A 189 -9.02 24.95 9.98
CA GLN A 189 -8.92 25.27 11.40
C GLN A 189 -9.72 26.52 11.80
N THR A 190 -10.25 27.27 10.85
CA THR A 190 -11.06 28.45 11.15
C THR A 190 -12.33 28.08 11.90
N ARG A 191 -12.84 29.01 12.73
CA ARG A 191 -14.10 28.80 13.48
C ARG A 191 -15.28 28.49 12.53
N ALA A 192 -15.30 29.14 11.36
CA ALA A 192 -16.34 28.92 10.37
C ALA A 192 -16.27 27.52 9.76
N ALA A 193 -15.06 27.06 9.40
CA ALA A 193 -14.82 25.71 8.88
C ALA A 193 -15.20 24.64 9.91
N LYS A 194 -14.74 24.75 11.16
CA LYS A 194 -15.12 23.82 12.24
C LYS A 194 -16.63 23.75 12.47
N ALA A 195 -17.33 24.88 12.37
CA ALA A 195 -18.79 24.92 12.47
C ALA A 195 -19.48 24.27 11.24
N ALA A 196 -18.84 24.28 10.07
CA ALA A 196 -19.30 23.55 8.89
C ALA A 196 -19.04 22.05 9.02
N HIS A 197 -17.86 21.65 9.47
CA HIS A 197 -17.49 20.23 9.71
C HIS A 197 -18.45 19.54 10.69
N ALA A 198 -18.88 20.25 11.74
CA ALA A 198 -19.88 19.73 12.69
C ALA A 198 -21.25 19.43 12.06
N LYS A 199 -21.50 19.91 10.84
CA LYS A 199 -22.75 19.70 10.07
C LYS A 199 -22.61 18.64 8.98
N ILE A 200 -21.46 18.00 8.83
CA ILE A 200 -21.26 16.92 7.85
C ILE A 200 -22.28 15.81 8.16
N SER A 201 -23.09 15.48 7.16
CA SER A 201 -24.21 14.55 7.34
C SER A 201 -23.75 13.10 7.20
N TYR A 202 -23.99 12.29 8.23
CA TYR A 202 -23.80 10.86 8.10
C TYR A 202 -24.65 10.27 6.97
N GLU A 203 -25.96 10.62 6.95
CA GLU A 203 -26.92 10.05 6.00
C GLU A 203 -26.63 10.44 4.54
N LYS A 204 -26.27 11.73 4.30
CA LYS A 204 -26.16 12.27 2.93
C LYS A 204 -24.74 12.22 2.37
N THR A 205 -23.71 12.19 3.23
CA THR A 205 -22.31 12.28 2.82
C THR A 205 -21.54 11.03 3.21
N ILE A 206 -21.50 10.69 4.50
CA ILE A 206 -20.60 9.67 5.00
C ILE A 206 -21.06 8.25 4.63
N ALA A 207 -22.32 7.90 4.89
CA ALA A 207 -22.81 6.55 4.62
C ALA A 207 -22.80 6.17 3.13
N PRO A 208 -23.19 7.06 2.17
CA PRO A 208 -23.00 6.81 0.76
C PRO A 208 -21.53 6.60 0.38
N MET A 209 -20.62 7.47 0.85
CA MET A 209 -19.17 7.33 0.62
C MET A 209 -18.63 5.97 1.12
N LEU A 210 -19.02 5.56 2.34
CA LEU A 210 -18.62 4.26 2.88
C LEU A 210 -19.21 3.09 2.07
N ALA A 211 -20.45 3.23 1.59
CA ALA A 211 -21.08 2.22 0.74
C ALA A 211 -20.31 2.02 -0.58
N ASP A 212 -19.86 3.11 -1.19
CA ASP A 212 -19.17 3.09 -2.48
C ASP A 212 -17.71 2.60 -2.37
N HIS A 213 -16.97 3.07 -1.36
CA HIS A 213 -15.52 2.84 -1.26
C HIS A 213 -15.12 1.71 -0.30
N CYS A 214 -15.95 1.34 0.67
CA CYS A 214 -15.53 0.47 1.77
C CYS A 214 -16.33 -0.83 1.87
N VAL A 215 -17.67 -0.78 1.68
CA VAL A 215 -18.57 -1.90 1.95
C VAL A 215 -18.30 -3.10 1.02
N SER A 216 -17.76 -2.90 -0.18
CA SER A 216 -17.38 -4.01 -1.08
C SER A 216 -16.49 -5.05 -0.39
N CYS A 217 -15.55 -4.60 0.46
CA CYS A 217 -14.69 -5.47 1.27
C CYS A 217 -15.20 -5.62 2.70
N HIS A 218 -15.70 -4.53 3.33
CA HIS A 218 -16.23 -4.49 4.69
C HIS A 218 -17.71 -4.89 4.76
N ARG A 219 -18.03 -6.09 4.31
CA ARG A 219 -19.36 -6.71 4.34
C ARG A 219 -19.33 -8.06 5.02
N GLU A 220 -20.48 -8.58 5.42
CA GLU A 220 -20.59 -9.96 5.92
C GLU A 220 -20.13 -10.96 4.85
N GLY A 221 -19.20 -11.84 5.20
CA GLY A 221 -18.55 -12.77 4.26
C GLY A 221 -17.56 -12.11 3.29
N GLY A 222 -17.24 -10.84 3.47
CA GLY A 222 -16.16 -10.13 2.76
C GLY A 222 -14.78 -10.50 3.30
N ILE A 223 -13.74 -9.89 2.71
CA ILE A 223 -12.35 -10.12 3.13
C ILE A 223 -11.95 -9.30 4.37
N ALA A 224 -12.61 -8.18 4.62
CA ALA A 224 -12.27 -7.31 5.74
C ALA A 224 -12.60 -7.97 7.10
N PRO A 225 -11.85 -7.67 8.18
CA PRO A 225 -12.01 -8.31 9.48
C PRO A 225 -13.32 -7.96 10.21
N TRP A 226 -14.04 -6.93 9.75
CA TRP A 226 -15.34 -6.50 10.28
C TRP A 226 -16.21 -5.92 9.16
N ALA A 227 -17.53 -5.91 9.36
CA ALA A 227 -18.49 -5.46 8.37
C ALA A 227 -19.12 -4.11 8.75
N MET A 228 -19.17 -3.17 7.80
CA MET A 228 -19.82 -1.85 7.93
C MET A 228 -21.32 -1.97 7.68
N THR A 229 -22.04 -2.64 8.58
CA THR A 229 -23.46 -2.94 8.38
C THR A 229 -24.41 -1.83 8.84
N ASN A 230 -23.96 -0.90 9.66
CA ASN A 230 -24.78 0.18 10.22
C ASN A 230 -23.91 1.27 10.87
N TYR A 231 -24.54 2.38 11.23
CA TYR A 231 -23.91 3.51 11.92
C TYR A 231 -23.17 3.11 13.22
N GLN A 232 -23.75 2.24 14.05
CA GLN A 232 -23.14 1.87 15.32
C GLN A 232 -21.78 1.19 15.13
N MET A 233 -21.68 0.33 14.12
CA MET A 233 -20.42 -0.28 13.73
C MET A 233 -19.41 0.76 13.27
N VAL A 234 -19.80 1.65 12.37
CA VAL A 234 -18.92 2.73 11.87
C VAL A 234 -18.46 3.64 13.02
N LYS A 235 -19.37 4.05 13.90
CA LYS A 235 -19.03 4.88 15.07
C LYS A 235 -18.09 4.16 16.02
N GLY A 236 -18.32 2.88 16.28
CA GLY A 236 -17.45 2.08 17.15
C GLY A 236 -16.01 1.99 16.64
N TYR A 237 -15.84 1.92 15.31
CA TYR A 237 -14.54 1.87 14.65
C TYR A 237 -14.00 3.23 14.21
N SER A 238 -14.71 4.34 14.47
CA SER A 238 -14.31 5.67 13.96
C SER A 238 -12.88 6.10 14.35
N PRO A 239 -12.33 5.84 15.56
CA PRO A 239 -10.94 6.16 15.85
C PRO A 239 -9.96 5.37 14.97
N MET A 240 -10.24 4.08 14.72
CA MET A 240 -9.43 3.25 13.82
C MET A 240 -9.56 3.71 12.37
N ILE A 241 -10.78 4.08 11.91
CA ILE A 241 -10.99 4.62 10.56
C ILE A 241 -10.13 5.88 10.36
N ARG A 242 -10.14 6.82 11.33
CA ARG A 242 -9.29 8.02 11.28
C ARG A 242 -7.81 7.68 11.19
N GLU A 243 -7.33 6.74 11.98
CA GLU A 243 -5.93 6.32 11.99
C GLU A 243 -5.53 5.67 10.65
N VAL A 244 -6.34 4.76 10.08
CA VAL A 244 -6.01 4.12 8.80
C VAL A 244 -6.06 5.08 7.61
N LEU A 245 -6.83 6.17 7.69
CA LEU A 245 -6.82 7.26 6.70
C LEU A 245 -5.53 8.08 6.79
N ARG A 246 -5.11 8.47 8.01
CA ARG A 246 -3.86 9.23 8.24
C ARG A 246 -2.61 8.43 7.93
N THR A 247 -2.65 7.12 8.09
CA THR A 247 -1.55 6.21 7.72
C THR A 247 -1.68 5.65 6.30
N LYS A 248 -2.72 6.04 5.54
CA LYS A 248 -3.01 5.58 4.18
C LYS A 248 -3.02 4.04 4.06
N ARG A 249 -3.48 3.34 5.11
CA ARG A 249 -3.67 1.88 5.09
C ARG A 249 -5.00 1.50 4.44
N MET A 250 -6.02 2.39 4.51
CA MET A 250 -7.32 2.23 3.88
C MET A 250 -7.78 3.54 3.23
N PRO A 251 -8.45 3.47 2.08
CA PRO A 251 -8.56 2.29 1.20
C PRO A 251 -7.20 1.75 0.78
N PRO A 252 -7.07 0.44 0.43
CA PRO A 252 -5.78 -0.18 0.11
C PRO A 252 -5.31 0.24 -1.29
N TRP A 253 -4.78 1.44 -1.39
CA TRP A 253 -4.19 2.02 -2.58
C TRP A 253 -2.86 2.67 -2.24
N HIS A 254 -1.78 2.18 -2.83
CA HIS A 254 -0.43 2.53 -2.40
C HIS A 254 0.41 3.20 -3.48
N ALA A 255 -0.13 3.42 -4.70
CA ALA A 255 0.55 4.20 -5.72
C ALA A 255 0.71 5.65 -5.25
N ASP A 256 1.89 6.20 -5.52
CA ASP A 256 2.14 7.62 -5.33
C ASP A 256 1.35 8.42 -6.39
N PRO A 257 0.44 9.32 -5.98
CA PRO A 257 -0.41 10.05 -6.93
C PRO A 257 0.37 11.00 -7.85
N HIS A 258 1.66 11.22 -7.58
CA HIS A 258 2.54 12.03 -8.42
C HIS A 258 2.92 11.30 -9.73
N PHE A 259 2.86 9.98 -9.76
CA PHE A 259 3.28 9.15 -10.89
C PHE A 259 2.15 8.25 -11.40
N GLY A 260 1.79 8.44 -12.67
CA GLY A 260 0.76 7.65 -13.32
C GLY A 260 -0.67 8.03 -12.92
N VAL A 261 -1.62 7.65 -13.75
CA VAL A 261 -3.06 7.72 -13.48
C VAL A 261 -3.64 6.34 -13.77
N PHE A 262 -4.40 5.81 -12.82
CA PHE A 262 -4.87 4.43 -12.87
C PHE A 262 -6.39 4.38 -12.88
N SER A 263 -6.97 3.53 -13.73
CA SER A 263 -8.42 3.38 -13.86
C SER A 263 -9.06 2.68 -12.67
N ASN A 264 -8.29 1.86 -11.97
CA ASN A 264 -8.73 1.11 -10.79
C ASN A 264 -8.28 1.76 -9.46
N ASP A 265 -8.04 3.08 -9.46
CA ASP A 265 -7.71 3.84 -8.25
C ASP A 265 -8.87 3.77 -7.25
N ARG A 266 -8.58 3.29 -6.04
CA ARG A 266 -9.53 3.13 -4.94
C ARG A 266 -9.38 4.17 -3.85
N SER A 267 -8.44 5.10 -4.01
CA SER A 267 -8.22 6.16 -3.03
C SER A 267 -9.49 7.03 -2.88
N LEU A 268 -9.64 7.59 -1.72
CA LEU A 268 -10.59 8.69 -1.53
C LEU A 268 -10.01 9.98 -2.10
N THR A 269 -10.85 10.85 -2.62
CA THR A 269 -10.42 12.21 -2.96
C THR A 269 -9.96 12.96 -1.72
N VAL A 270 -9.27 14.08 -1.91
CA VAL A 270 -8.87 14.98 -0.81
C VAL A 270 -10.09 15.40 0.01
N GLU A 271 -11.17 15.81 -0.66
CA GLU A 271 -12.41 16.25 -0.03
C GLU A 271 -13.08 15.12 0.74
N GLN A 272 -13.20 13.93 0.15
CA GLN A 272 -13.80 12.77 0.81
C GLN A 272 -13.00 12.36 2.05
N THR A 273 -11.67 12.37 1.97
CA THR A 273 -10.81 12.04 3.11
C THR A 273 -10.99 13.04 4.24
N LYS A 274 -10.99 14.35 3.92
CA LYS A 274 -11.23 15.43 4.89
C LYS A 274 -12.61 15.35 5.51
N GLU A 275 -13.67 15.19 4.71
CA GLU A 275 -15.04 15.05 5.21
C GLU A 275 -15.18 13.89 6.20
N LEU A 276 -14.59 12.73 5.90
CA LEU A 276 -14.66 11.57 6.79
C LEU A 276 -13.88 11.79 8.08
N VAL A 277 -12.67 12.36 8.01
CA VAL A 277 -11.87 12.68 9.20
C VAL A 277 -12.55 13.72 10.07
N PHE A 278 -13.02 14.83 9.49
CA PHE A 278 -13.68 15.91 10.23
C PHE A 278 -15.01 15.48 10.85
N TRP A 279 -15.78 14.63 10.15
CA TRP A 279 -16.98 14.03 10.74
C TRP A 279 -16.64 13.19 11.99
N ILE A 280 -15.56 12.41 11.93
CA ILE A 280 -15.10 11.61 13.08
C ILE A 280 -14.66 12.53 14.23
N GLU A 281 -13.88 13.57 13.94
CA GLU A 281 -13.39 14.54 14.93
C GLU A 281 -14.49 15.37 15.56
N ALA A 282 -15.59 15.61 14.83
CA ALA A 282 -16.81 16.20 15.36
C ALA A 282 -17.61 15.24 16.27
N GLY A 283 -17.09 14.04 16.58
CA GLY A 283 -17.73 13.03 17.43
C GLY A 283 -18.61 12.06 16.66
N ALA A 284 -18.44 11.98 15.36
CA ALA A 284 -19.20 11.10 14.46
C ALA A 284 -20.73 11.24 14.66
N PRO A 285 -21.33 12.41 14.48
CA PRO A 285 -22.75 12.64 14.75
C PRO A 285 -23.63 11.81 13.81
N ARG A 286 -24.68 11.17 14.38
CA ARG A 286 -25.62 10.33 13.59
C ARG A 286 -26.54 11.16 12.71
N GLY A 287 -26.99 12.27 13.22
CA GLY A 287 -28.10 12.99 12.62
C GLY A 287 -29.45 12.25 12.74
N GLU A 288 -30.46 12.73 12.01
CA GLU A 288 -31.81 12.16 11.95
C GLU A 288 -31.95 11.29 10.68
N GLY A 289 -33.05 10.54 10.58
CA GLY A 289 -33.39 9.73 9.42
C GLY A 289 -32.98 8.26 9.50
N ALA A 290 -33.30 7.50 8.46
CA ALA A 290 -32.93 6.10 8.33
C ALA A 290 -31.42 5.94 8.13
N ASP A 291 -30.86 4.82 8.56
CA ASP A 291 -29.45 4.51 8.32
C ASP A 291 -29.27 3.95 6.90
N PRO A 292 -28.57 4.67 5.99
CA PRO A 292 -28.41 4.18 4.61
C PRO A 292 -27.67 2.85 4.51
N LEU A 293 -26.73 2.56 5.45
CA LEU A 293 -25.97 1.30 5.43
C LEU A 293 -26.87 0.08 5.70
N LEU A 294 -27.97 0.24 6.43
CA LEU A 294 -28.97 -0.83 6.61
C LEU A 294 -29.70 -1.16 5.30
N ALA A 295 -29.79 -0.20 4.38
CA ALA A 295 -30.44 -0.34 3.10
C ALA A 295 -29.51 -0.82 1.96
N VAL A 296 -28.20 -0.87 2.21
CA VAL A 296 -27.26 -1.41 1.22
C VAL A 296 -27.62 -2.85 0.94
N LYS A 297 -28.13 -3.11 -0.26
CA LYS A 297 -28.55 -4.46 -0.67
C LYS A 297 -27.35 -5.39 -0.69
N LYS A 298 -27.54 -6.57 -0.12
CA LYS A 298 -26.50 -7.59 0.01
C LYS A 298 -26.44 -8.54 -1.21
N ASP A 299 -27.13 -8.22 -2.28
CA ASP A 299 -27.17 -9.04 -3.51
C ASP A 299 -25.91 -8.78 -4.35
N TRP A 300 -24.79 -9.27 -3.87
CA TRP A 300 -23.55 -9.24 -4.64
C TRP A 300 -23.65 -10.31 -5.73
N PRO A 301 -23.34 -9.98 -6.99
CA PRO A 301 -23.37 -10.97 -8.06
C PRO A 301 -22.37 -12.09 -7.75
N VAL A 302 -22.77 -13.33 -8.01
CA VAL A 302 -21.88 -14.49 -7.87
C VAL A 302 -20.64 -14.32 -8.73
N TRP A 303 -20.82 -13.90 -9.98
CA TRP A 303 -19.78 -13.51 -10.91
C TRP A 303 -19.93 -12.03 -11.22
N GLN A 304 -18.88 -11.25 -11.08
CA GLN A 304 -18.94 -9.79 -11.24
C GLN A 304 -19.29 -9.37 -12.69
N LEU A 305 -18.89 -10.18 -13.67
CA LEU A 305 -19.15 -9.94 -15.10
C LEU A 305 -20.35 -10.73 -15.66
N GLY A 306 -21.19 -11.28 -14.78
CA GLY A 306 -22.28 -12.17 -15.15
C GLY A 306 -21.81 -13.61 -15.36
N LYS A 307 -22.64 -14.45 -16.00
CA LYS A 307 -22.34 -15.88 -16.17
C LYS A 307 -21.15 -16.09 -17.10
N PRO A 308 -20.07 -16.79 -16.68
CA PRO A 308 -18.95 -17.15 -17.54
C PRO A 308 -19.35 -18.14 -18.64
N ASP A 309 -18.59 -18.12 -19.74
CA ASP A 309 -18.70 -19.10 -20.84
C ASP A 309 -18.13 -20.46 -20.41
N LEU A 310 -17.05 -20.44 -19.61
CA LEU A 310 -16.45 -21.65 -19.02
C LEU A 310 -16.14 -21.41 -17.55
N VAL A 311 -16.54 -22.36 -16.70
CA VAL A 311 -16.15 -22.41 -15.30
C VAL A 311 -15.14 -23.54 -15.11
N VAL A 312 -13.99 -23.22 -14.53
CA VAL A 312 -12.94 -24.18 -14.17
C VAL A 312 -12.92 -24.32 -12.67
N ASP A 313 -13.24 -25.52 -12.17
CA ASP A 313 -13.13 -25.83 -10.74
C ASP A 313 -11.67 -26.07 -10.37
N MET A 314 -11.20 -25.38 -9.34
CA MET A 314 -9.91 -25.69 -8.72
C MET A 314 -10.06 -26.88 -7.76
N PRO A 315 -8.99 -27.67 -7.52
CA PRO A 315 -9.03 -28.72 -6.51
C PRO A 315 -9.45 -28.19 -5.14
N THR A 316 -10.34 -28.91 -4.47
CA THR A 316 -10.76 -28.56 -3.11
C THR A 316 -9.59 -28.67 -2.15
N PHE A 317 -9.44 -27.69 -1.25
CA PHE A 317 -8.38 -27.65 -0.26
C PHE A 317 -8.94 -27.41 1.16
N GLU A 318 -8.51 -28.25 2.11
CA GLU A 318 -8.85 -28.10 3.52
C GLU A 318 -7.87 -27.14 4.21
N VAL A 319 -8.34 -25.94 4.49
CA VAL A 319 -7.55 -24.88 5.15
C VAL A 319 -7.60 -25.11 6.66
N PRO A 320 -6.45 -25.38 7.32
CA PRO A 320 -6.40 -25.57 8.78
C PRO A 320 -6.73 -24.26 9.52
N ALA A 321 -7.18 -24.39 10.78
CA ALA A 321 -7.48 -23.22 11.61
C ALA A 321 -6.25 -22.36 11.92
N THR A 322 -5.09 -23.00 12.08
CA THR A 322 -3.83 -22.36 12.51
C THR A 322 -2.64 -22.98 11.80
N GLY A 323 -1.50 -22.28 11.83
CA GLY A 323 -0.25 -22.72 11.22
C GLY A 323 0.08 -21.97 9.93
N VAL A 324 1.23 -22.29 9.37
CA VAL A 324 1.69 -21.76 8.08
C VAL A 324 1.35 -22.76 6.98
N ILE A 325 0.76 -22.29 5.90
CA ILE A 325 0.37 -23.14 4.77
C ILE A 325 1.33 -22.88 3.62
N PRO A 326 2.06 -23.90 3.14
CA PRO A 326 2.86 -23.78 1.91
C PRO A 326 1.96 -23.47 0.70
N TYR A 327 2.51 -22.83 -0.33
CA TYR A 327 1.77 -22.60 -1.57
C TYR A 327 1.31 -23.91 -2.20
N GLN A 328 0.06 -23.92 -2.60
CA GLN A 328 -0.55 -25.06 -3.28
C GLN A 328 -0.39 -24.89 -4.79
N MET A 329 0.08 -25.94 -5.46
CA MET A 329 0.30 -25.95 -6.90
C MET A 329 -0.59 -27.00 -7.53
N TRP A 330 -1.45 -26.61 -8.48
CA TRP A 330 -2.33 -27.51 -9.18
C TRP A 330 -2.28 -27.33 -10.68
N SER A 331 -2.57 -28.39 -11.40
CA SER A 331 -2.80 -28.37 -12.84
C SER A 331 -4.19 -28.92 -13.14
N VAL A 332 -4.98 -28.16 -13.90
CA VAL A 332 -6.31 -28.55 -14.34
C VAL A 332 -6.38 -28.54 -15.85
N LYS A 333 -6.88 -29.63 -16.45
CA LYS A 333 -6.96 -29.74 -17.91
C LYS A 333 -8.03 -28.80 -18.47
N ASN A 334 -7.72 -28.09 -19.55
CA ASN A 334 -8.71 -27.38 -20.34
C ASN A 334 -9.70 -28.38 -20.99
N PRO A 335 -11.01 -28.30 -20.72
CA PRO A 335 -11.99 -29.24 -21.28
C PRO A 335 -12.36 -28.96 -22.73
N LEU A 336 -11.96 -27.81 -23.29
CA LEU A 336 -12.34 -27.39 -24.64
C LEU A 336 -11.62 -28.23 -25.73
N ASP A 337 -12.36 -28.55 -26.77
CA ASP A 337 -11.87 -29.29 -27.95
C ASP A 337 -11.45 -28.39 -29.11
N HIS A 338 -11.55 -27.08 -28.94
CA HIS A 338 -11.16 -26.04 -29.92
C HIS A 338 -10.45 -24.87 -29.23
N ASP A 339 -9.76 -24.06 -30.02
CA ASP A 339 -9.10 -22.83 -29.55
C ASP A 339 -10.15 -21.73 -29.35
N VAL A 340 -10.01 -20.95 -28.27
CA VAL A 340 -10.83 -19.78 -27.97
C VAL A 340 -10.00 -18.57 -27.59
N TRP A 341 -10.59 -17.39 -27.71
CA TRP A 341 -10.00 -16.14 -27.26
C TRP A 341 -10.68 -15.69 -25.98
N VAL A 342 -9.88 -15.51 -24.92
CA VAL A 342 -10.34 -15.03 -23.61
C VAL A 342 -10.30 -13.50 -23.61
N ARG A 343 -11.47 -12.90 -23.26
CA ARG A 343 -11.62 -11.43 -23.09
C ARG A 343 -11.67 -10.99 -21.64
N ALA A 344 -12.00 -11.90 -20.71
CA ALA A 344 -12.02 -11.59 -19.28
C ALA A 344 -11.87 -12.86 -18.44
N VAL A 345 -11.39 -12.68 -17.22
CA VAL A 345 -11.25 -13.75 -16.21
C VAL A 345 -11.75 -13.24 -14.87
N ASP A 346 -12.60 -13.99 -14.20
CA ASP A 346 -13.11 -13.73 -12.86
C ASP A 346 -12.84 -14.92 -11.94
N PHE A 347 -12.71 -14.67 -10.64
CA PHE A 347 -12.54 -15.73 -9.63
C PHE A 347 -13.67 -15.68 -8.61
N LEU A 348 -14.20 -16.85 -8.28
CA LEU A 348 -15.17 -17.05 -7.23
C LEU A 348 -14.51 -17.83 -6.08
N PRO A 349 -13.94 -17.16 -5.07
CA PRO A 349 -13.34 -17.81 -3.92
C PRO A 349 -14.35 -18.61 -3.10
N GLY A 350 -14.00 -19.85 -2.74
CA GLY A 350 -14.76 -20.68 -1.82
C GLY A 350 -14.57 -20.25 -0.38
N ALA A 351 -13.32 -20.16 0.08
CA ALA A 351 -12.95 -19.68 1.41
C ALA A 351 -12.33 -18.28 1.34
N ARG A 352 -13.12 -17.27 0.99
CA ARG A 352 -12.67 -15.89 0.74
C ARG A 352 -11.81 -15.29 1.87
N ALA A 353 -12.13 -15.59 3.13
CA ALA A 353 -11.41 -15.09 4.29
C ALA A 353 -10.04 -15.74 4.53
N ASN A 354 -9.72 -16.80 3.78
CA ASN A 354 -8.49 -17.57 3.91
C ASN A 354 -7.65 -17.54 2.63
N LEU A 355 -8.28 -17.36 1.45
CA LEU A 355 -7.59 -17.29 0.18
C LEU A 355 -6.91 -15.93 0.02
N HIS A 356 -5.57 -15.92 0.05
CA HIS A 356 -4.78 -14.71 -0.05
C HIS A 356 -4.53 -14.30 -1.52
N HIS A 357 -4.05 -15.22 -2.37
CA HIS A 357 -3.95 -14.97 -3.81
C HIS A 357 -3.95 -16.27 -4.62
N ILE A 358 -4.25 -16.12 -5.92
CA ILE A 358 -4.08 -17.13 -6.94
C ILE A 358 -3.32 -16.51 -8.10
N ILE A 359 -2.32 -17.22 -8.61
CA ILE A 359 -1.71 -16.95 -9.91
C ILE A 359 -2.17 -18.05 -10.85
N ALA A 360 -2.86 -17.68 -11.94
CA ALA A 360 -3.32 -18.60 -12.96
C ALA A 360 -2.50 -18.46 -14.25
N THR A 361 -2.11 -19.60 -14.80
CA THR A 361 -1.29 -19.69 -16.02
C THR A 361 -1.92 -20.64 -17.05
N ILE A 362 -1.51 -20.53 -18.32
CA ILE A 362 -1.89 -21.43 -19.40
C ILE A 362 -0.65 -22.19 -19.89
N GLY A 363 -0.80 -23.49 -20.15
CA GLY A 363 0.15 -24.28 -20.95
C GLY A 363 1.40 -24.74 -20.23
N GLY A 364 1.52 -24.58 -18.93
CA GLY A 364 2.67 -25.02 -18.15
C GLY A 364 2.33 -25.74 -16.87
N GLU A 365 3.04 -26.79 -16.55
CA GLU A 365 3.16 -27.19 -15.16
C GLU A 365 3.79 -25.99 -14.41
N MET A 366 3.09 -25.45 -13.42
CA MET A 366 3.72 -24.60 -12.41
C MET A 366 4.76 -25.46 -11.72
N VAL A 367 6.01 -25.35 -12.18
CA VAL A 367 7.07 -26.13 -11.56
C VAL A 367 7.29 -25.55 -10.17
N ALA A 368 6.90 -26.30 -9.16
CA ALA A 368 7.43 -26.12 -7.82
C ALA A 368 8.96 -26.16 -7.94
N THR A 369 9.60 -25.00 -8.02
CA THR A 369 11.04 -24.96 -7.78
C THR A 369 11.19 -25.39 -6.35
N ALA A 370 12.01 -26.43 -6.12
CA ALA A 370 12.22 -27.02 -4.82
C ALA A 370 12.69 -25.98 -3.80
N GLY A 371 11.72 -25.29 -3.19
CA GLY A 371 11.89 -24.55 -1.96
C GLY A 371 11.38 -25.44 -0.85
N SER A 372 12.01 -25.39 0.30
CA SER A 372 11.61 -26.22 1.41
C SER A 372 10.16 -25.93 1.81
N ASP A 373 9.33 -26.97 1.85
CA ASP A 373 7.93 -26.90 2.26
C ASP A 373 7.73 -26.61 3.77
N GLN A 374 8.82 -26.31 4.50
CA GLN A 374 8.79 -26.08 5.94
C GLN A 374 9.46 -24.76 6.32
N PRO A 375 8.86 -23.93 7.19
CA PRO A 375 9.51 -22.75 7.76
C PRO A 375 10.82 -23.13 8.45
N GLY A 376 11.92 -22.47 8.07
CA GLY A 376 13.26 -22.73 8.66
C GLY A 376 14.07 -23.85 8.00
N SER A 377 13.54 -24.55 7.02
CA SER A 377 14.35 -25.44 6.18
C SER A 377 15.27 -24.62 5.26
N ALA A 378 16.36 -25.22 4.79
CA ALA A 378 17.33 -24.53 3.95
C ALA A 378 16.64 -23.94 2.71
N ALA A 379 16.69 -22.61 2.59
CA ALA A 379 16.15 -21.88 1.47
C ALA A 379 16.74 -22.40 0.14
N PHE A 380 15.96 -22.27 -0.92
CA PHE A 380 16.46 -22.46 -2.28
C PHE A 380 17.64 -21.51 -2.49
N ASP A 381 18.82 -22.08 -2.51
CA ASP A 381 20.07 -21.36 -2.76
C ASP A 381 20.52 -21.67 -4.19
N PRO A 382 20.38 -20.72 -5.13
CA PRO A 382 20.83 -20.93 -6.50
C PRO A 382 22.32 -21.27 -6.62
N SER A 383 23.12 -20.91 -5.61
CA SER A 383 24.55 -21.23 -5.58
C SER A 383 24.81 -22.70 -5.33
N LYS A 384 23.88 -23.43 -4.72
CA LYS A 384 23.95 -24.86 -4.43
C LYS A 384 23.42 -25.73 -5.56
N LEU A 385 22.84 -25.13 -6.60
CA LEU A 385 22.44 -25.86 -7.80
C LEU A 385 23.65 -26.39 -8.52
N THR A 386 23.55 -27.61 -9.00
CA THR A 386 24.50 -28.17 -9.98
C THR A 386 24.52 -27.27 -11.24
N PRO A 387 25.58 -27.29 -12.02
CA PRO A 387 25.65 -26.55 -13.29
C PRO A 387 24.45 -26.85 -14.21
N GLU A 388 24.00 -28.09 -14.27
CA GLU A 388 22.84 -28.54 -15.05
C GLU A 388 21.54 -27.99 -14.52
N GLU A 389 21.29 -28.05 -13.22
CA GLU A 389 20.08 -27.47 -12.59
C GLU A 389 20.03 -25.96 -12.77
N ARG A 390 21.18 -25.28 -12.61
CA ARG A 390 21.30 -23.85 -12.86
C ARG A 390 21.00 -23.50 -14.32
N LYS A 391 21.54 -24.31 -15.27
CA LYS A 391 21.28 -24.14 -16.69
C LYS A 391 19.78 -24.30 -17.01
N VAL A 392 19.13 -25.31 -16.47
CA VAL A 392 17.70 -25.57 -16.62
C VAL A 392 16.88 -24.40 -16.04
N LEU A 393 17.24 -23.93 -14.85
CA LEU A 393 16.59 -22.78 -14.23
C LEU A 393 16.75 -21.52 -15.09
N MET A 394 17.97 -21.22 -15.52
CA MET A 394 18.26 -20.04 -16.36
C MET A 394 17.57 -20.12 -17.71
N GLU A 395 17.46 -21.30 -18.30
CA GLU A 395 16.75 -21.50 -19.57
C GLU A 395 15.24 -21.33 -19.38
N ARG A 396 14.67 -21.82 -18.30
CA ARG A 396 13.25 -21.58 -17.93
C ARG A 396 12.97 -20.10 -17.70
N LEU A 397 13.82 -19.39 -16.95
CA LEU A 397 13.71 -17.97 -16.73
C LEU A 397 13.90 -17.19 -18.03
N ARG A 398 14.84 -17.60 -18.88
CA ARG A 398 15.02 -17.01 -20.21
C ARG A 398 13.79 -17.24 -21.11
N LYS A 399 13.21 -18.42 -21.06
CA LYS A 399 11.98 -18.76 -21.79
C LYS A 399 10.79 -17.98 -21.24
N ALA A 400 10.67 -17.81 -19.94
CA ALA A 400 9.68 -16.93 -19.33
C ALA A 400 9.88 -15.45 -19.70
N ARG A 401 11.13 -14.99 -19.82
CA ARG A 401 11.48 -13.63 -20.25
C ARG A 401 11.35 -13.41 -21.76
N SER A 402 11.68 -14.41 -22.57
CA SER A 402 11.64 -14.32 -24.04
C SER A 402 10.32 -14.78 -24.63
N SER A 403 9.48 -15.41 -23.83
CA SER A 403 8.22 -15.85 -24.36
C SER A 403 7.31 -14.61 -24.46
N ASP A 404 6.97 -14.33 -25.65
CA ASP A 404 5.60 -14.08 -26.08
C ASP A 404 4.66 -15.11 -25.39
N SER A 405 4.82 -15.31 -24.07
CA SER A 405 4.15 -16.40 -23.41
C SER A 405 2.69 -16.03 -23.22
N ASP A 406 1.85 -16.71 -23.98
CA ASP A 406 0.46 -16.90 -23.63
C ASP A 406 0.33 -17.57 -22.22
N GLY A 407 1.42 -17.62 -21.43
CA GLY A 407 1.51 -18.37 -20.18
C GLY A 407 0.87 -17.72 -18.96
N SER A 408 0.88 -16.39 -18.85
CA SER A 408 0.21 -15.70 -17.72
C SER A 408 -1.23 -15.42 -18.10
N LEU A 409 -2.19 -15.99 -17.36
CA LEU A 409 -3.62 -15.81 -17.64
C LEU A 409 -4.19 -14.64 -16.79
N ALA A 410 -4.28 -14.83 -15.50
CA ALA A 410 -4.83 -13.85 -14.57
C ALA A 410 -4.37 -14.12 -13.15
N ASP A 411 -4.51 -13.12 -12.30
CA ASP A 411 -4.20 -13.22 -10.88
C ASP A 411 -5.44 -12.84 -10.06
N TYR A 412 -5.65 -13.47 -8.92
CA TYR A 412 -6.62 -13.09 -7.92
C TYR A 412 -5.89 -12.61 -6.68
N VAL A 413 -6.28 -11.45 -6.19
CA VAL A 413 -5.93 -10.95 -4.85
C VAL A 413 -7.19 -10.42 -4.15
N PRO A 414 -7.21 -10.32 -2.80
CA PRO A 414 -8.35 -9.80 -2.09
C PRO A 414 -8.78 -8.43 -2.58
N GLY A 415 -10.06 -8.30 -2.91
CA GLY A 415 -10.63 -7.05 -3.41
C GLY A 415 -10.26 -6.70 -4.86
N ALA A 416 -9.55 -7.56 -5.59
CA ALA A 416 -9.32 -7.34 -7.02
C ALA A 416 -10.62 -7.39 -7.84
N GLU A 417 -10.69 -6.59 -8.86
CA GLU A 417 -11.68 -6.70 -9.91
C GLU A 417 -11.31 -7.83 -10.88
N PRO A 418 -12.28 -8.40 -11.62
CA PRO A 418 -11.98 -9.33 -12.70
C PRO A 418 -11.04 -8.72 -13.73
N LEU A 419 -10.12 -9.52 -14.26
CA LEU A 419 -9.34 -9.09 -15.41
C LEU A 419 -10.29 -8.86 -16.60
N GLN A 420 -10.28 -7.67 -17.15
CA GLN A 420 -10.98 -7.31 -18.39
C GLN A 420 -9.95 -6.87 -19.41
N ILE A 421 -9.91 -7.54 -20.54
CA ILE A 421 -8.97 -7.27 -21.63
C ILE A 421 -9.62 -6.27 -22.59
N PRO A 422 -8.89 -5.26 -23.08
CA PRO A 422 -9.41 -4.34 -24.09
C PRO A 422 -10.01 -5.06 -25.30
N PRO A 423 -11.09 -4.55 -25.87
CA PRO A 423 -11.88 -5.28 -26.88
C PRO A 423 -11.11 -5.62 -28.15
N GLU A 424 -10.05 -4.87 -28.47
CA GLU A 424 -9.18 -5.13 -29.59
C GLU A 424 -8.13 -6.22 -29.36
N ALA A 425 -8.00 -6.71 -28.09
CA ALA A 425 -6.99 -7.69 -27.70
C ALA A 425 -7.61 -8.89 -26.98
N GLY A 426 -6.89 -10.00 -26.94
CA GLY A 426 -7.32 -11.21 -26.24
C GLY A 426 -6.19 -12.16 -25.93
N ILE A 427 -6.42 -13.09 -24.98
CA ILE A 427 -5.51 -14.19 -24.67
C ILE A 427 -5.97 -15.45 -25.41
N LEU A 428 -5.05 -16.07 -26.16
CA LEU A 428 -5.35 -17.30 -26.87
C LEU A 428 -5.29 -18.51 -25.92
N LEU A 429 -6.42 -19.15 -25.68
CA LEU A 429 -6.50 -20.44 -24.99
C LEU A 429 -6.61 -21.57 -26.02
N ARG A 430 -5.52 -22.33 -26.16
CA ARG A 430 -5.48 -23.45 -27.10
C ARG A 430 -6.20 -24.67 -26.53
N LYS A 431 -6.80 -25.46 -27.44
CA LYS A 431 -7.32 -26.79 -27.10
C LYS A 431 -6.22 -27.64 -26.47
N GLY A 432 -6.59 -28.44 -25.47
CA GLY A 432 -5.66 -29.36 -24.81
C GLY A 432 -4.61 -28.70 -23.92
N ALA A 433 -4.57 -27.37 -23.80
CA ALA A 433 -3.77 -26.69 -22.81
C ALA A 433 -4.18 -27.11 -21.39
N SER A 434 -3.32 -26.84 -20.41
CA SER A 434 -3.68 -26.99 -18.99
C SER A 434 -3.65 -25.62 -18.32
N PHE A 435 -4.50 -25.43 -17.32
CA PHE A 435 -4.40 -24.31 -16.39
C PHE A 435 -3.48 -24.72 -15.24
N GLY A 436 -2.47 -23.87 -14.95
CA GLY A 436 -1.67 -23.97 -13.75
C GLY A 436 -2.19 -22.99 -12.72
N PHE A 437 -2.32 -23.43 -11.46
CA PHE A 437 -2.73 -22.58 -10.34
C PHE A 437 -1.69 -22.63 -9.24
N GLN A 438 -1.24 -21.46 -8.79
CA GLN A 438 -0.54 -21.30 -7.52
C GLN A 438 -1.50 -20.59 -6.57
N ALA A 439 -1.88 -21.23 -5.47
CA ALA A 439 -2.75 -20.66 -4.47
C ALA A 439 -2.04 -20.50 -3.14
N HIS A 440 -2.21 -19.33 -2.52
CA HIS A 440 -1.73 -19.03 -1.19
C HIS A 440 -2.92 -18.85 -0.23
N TYR A 441 -2.85 -19.53 0.90
CA TYR A 441 -3.86 -19.46 1.95
C TYR A 441 -3.27 -18.93 3.26
N THR A 442 -4.08 -18.18 4.00
CA THR A 442 -3.76 -17.72 5.35
C THR A 442 -4.75 -18.30 6.36
N THR A 443 -4.24 -18.66 7.54
CA THR A 443 -5.08 -19.14 8.65
C THR A 443 -5.66 -17.96 9.43
N ASN A 444 -6.90 -18.10 9.92
CA ASN A 444 -7.60 -17.04 10.64
C ASN A 444 -8.23 -17.51 11.97
N GLY A 445 -7.77 -18.65 12.50
CA GLY A 445 -8.29 -19.26 13.73
C GLY A 445 -9.49 -20.20 13.53
N LYS A 446 -9.99 -20.34 12.27
CA LYS A 446 -11.09 -21.23 11.91
C LYS A 446 -10.68 -22.09 10.72
N ALA A 447 -10.96 -23.40 10.81
CA ALA A 447 -10.81 -24.29 9.66
C ALA A 447 -11.86 -23.94 8.61
N ALA A 448 -11.51 -24.09 7.34
CA ALA A 448 -12.39 -23.84 6.21
C ALA A 448 -12.08 -24.80 5.06
N THR A 449 -13.06 -25.06 4.21
CA THR A 449 -12.87 -25.79 2.95
C THR A 449 -12.93 -24.79 1.81
N ASP A 450 -11.89 -24.72 0.99
CA ASP A 450 -11.88 -23.91 -0.22
C ASP A 450 -12.26 -24.73 -1.45
N SER A 451 -13.16 -24.19 -2.26
CA SER A 451 -13.59 -24.73 -3.55
C SER A 451 -13.66 -23.61 -4.58
N THR A 452 -12.58 -22.87 -4.72
CA THR A 452 -12.50 -21.74 -5.64
C THR A 452 -12.71 -22.15 -7.09
N LYS A 453 -13.38 -21.29 -7.84
CA LYS A 453 -13.65 -21.45 -9.27
C LYS A 453 -13.07 -20.27 -10.04
N MET A 454 -12.60 -20.55 -11.26
CA MET A 454 -12.20 -19.54 -12.25
C MET A 454 -13.24 -19.51 -13.37
N GLY A 455 -13.78 -18.32 -13.64
CA GLY A 455 -14.69 -18.06 -14.76
C GLY A 455 -13.95 -17.44 -15.94
N LEU A 456 -14.11 -17.99 -17.12
CA LEU A 456 -13.54 -17.47 -18.36
C LEU A 456 -14.66 -16.94 -19.25
N TYR A 457 -14.41 -15.79 -19.86
CA TYR A 457 -15.34 -15.13 -20.79
C TYR A 457 -14.65 -15.05 -22.17
N PHE A 458 -15.34 -15.51 -23.18
CA PHE A 458 -14.79 -15.63 -24.52
C PHE A 458 -15.20 -14.47 -25.43
N MET A 459 -14.41 -14.28 -26.46
CA MET A 459 -14.72 -13.37 -27.55
C MET A 459 -15.51 -14.10 -28.63
N ASP A 460 -16.47 -13.42 -29.26
CA ASP A 460 -17.26 -13.97 -30.37
C ASP A 460 -16.45 -14.12 -31.65
N ALA A 461 -15.37 -13.35 -31.79
CA ALA A 461 -14.47 -13.37 -32.92
C ALA A 461 -13.02 -13.17 -32.51
N PRO A 462 -12.02 -13.64 -33.30
CA PRO A 462 -10.62 -13.40 -32.99
C PRO A 462 -10.33 -11.90 -32.91
N PRO A 463 -9.56 -11.45 -31.88
CA PRO A 463 -9.17 -10.06 -31.74
C PRO A 463 -8.12 -9.65 -32.79
N GLU A 464 -7.88 -8.35 -32.91
CA GLU A 464 -6.83 -7.81 -33.76
C GLU A 464 -5.43 -8.06 -33.17
N TYR A 465 -5.31 -8.03 -31.83
CA TYR A 465 -4.03 -8.14 -31.14
C TYR A 465 -4.07 -9.23 -30.07
N ARG A 466 -2.89 -9.75 -29.73
CA ARG A 466 -2.70 -10.60 -28.55
C ARG A 466 -2.41 -9.76 -27.32
N TYR A 467 -3.15 -10.00 -26.25
CA TYR A 467 -2.85 -9.49 -24.92
C TYR A 467 -1.75 -10.35 -24.30
N ARG A 468 -0.67 -9.72 -23.88
CA ARG A 468 0.57 -10.38 -23.46
C ARG A 468 0.99 -9.98 -22.05
N ALA A 469 1.85 -10.78 -21.47
CA ALA A 469 2.53 -10.46 -20.22
C ALA A 469 4.05 -10.61 -20.38
N ALA A 470 4.81 -9.63 -19.87
CA ALA A 470 6.24 -9.76 -19.64
C ALA A 470 6.49 -9.94 -18.16
N VAL A 471 7.13 -11.05 -17.79
CA VAL A 471 7.53 -11.34 -16.42
C VAL A 471 8.95 -10.81 -16.19
N MET A 472 9.10 -9.99 -15.16
CA MET A 472 10.36 -9.41 -14.72
C MET A 472 10.76 -10.05 -13.38
N ALA A 473 11.82 -10.80 -13.36
CA ALA A 473 12.26 -11.50 -12.16
C ALA A 473 13.78 -11.46 -12.00
N ASN A 474 14.26 -11.40 -10.76
CA ASN A 474 15.68 -11.57 -10.45
C ASN A 474 15.86 -12.60 -9.32
N PRO A 475 16.19 -13.85 -9.66
CA PRO A 475 16.38 -14.90 -8.66
C PRO A 475 17.74 -14.81 -7.92
N ALA A 476 18.56 -13.83 -8.23
CA ALA A 476 19.86 -13.62 -7.58
C ALA A 476 19.78 -12.70 -6.36
N ILE A 477 18.58 -12.33 -5.90
CA ILE A 477 18.44 -11.54 -4.68
C ILE A 477 18.96 -12.28 -3.46
N SER A 478 19.61 -11.55 -2.56
CA SER A 478 20.09 -12.06 -1.27
C SER A 478 20.04 -10.92 -0.27
N ILE A 479 18.96 -10.86 0.48
CA ILE A 479 18.64 -9.74 1.39
C ILE A 479 19.38 -9.96 2.71
N PRO A 480 20.31 -9.07 3.11
CA PRO A 480 21.06 -9.24 4.34
C PRO A 480 20.17 -9.25 5.59
N ALA A 481 20.59 -9.96 6.62
CA ALA A 481 19.94 -9.93 7.93
C ALA A 481 19.93 -8.51 8.50
N GLY A 482 18.80 -8.07 9.00
CA GLY A 482 18.62 -6.77 9.65
C GLY A 482 18.62 -5.55 8.73
N ASP A 483 18.79 -5.72 7.42
CA ASP A 483 18.81 -4.61 6.47
C ASP A 483 17.40 -4.03 6.30
N LYS A 484 17.27 -2.71 6.56
CA LYS A 484 15.98 -1.98 6.51
C LYS A 484 15.58 -1.54 5.10
N ALA A 485 16.53 -1.49 4.16
CA ALA A 485 16.30 -0.85 2.87
C ALA A 485 17.11 -1.51 1.72
N TYR A 486 17.29 -2.83 1.78
CA TYR A 486 17.93 -3.55 0.69
C TYR A 486 17.15 -3.35 -0.60
N THR A 487 17.83 -2.87 -1.63
CA THR A 487 17.23 -2.59 -2.93
C THR A 487 17.88 -3.44 -4.02
N ASN A 488 17.06 -3.97 -4.90
CA ASN A 488 17.52 -4.70 -6.08
C ASN A 488 16.58 -4.43 -7.26
N ASP A 489 17.04 -4.67 -8.49
CA ASP A 489 16.26 -4.40 -9.69
C ASP A 489 16.39 -5.49 -10.75
N THR A 490 15.54 -5.42 -11.75
CA THR A 490 15.58 -6.21 -12.98
C THR A 490 15.07 -5.39 -14.15
N THR A 491 15.41 -5.78 -15.37
CA THR A 491 15.03 -5.02 -16.56
C THR A 491 14.39 -5.90 -17.64
N HIS A 492 13.52 -5.28 -18.43
CA HIS A 492 12.96 -5.88 -19.65
C HIS A 492 13.01 -4.86 -20.80
N THR A 493 13.62 -5.22 -21.91
CA THR A 493 13.70 -4.35 -23.09
C THR A 493 12.75 -4.84 -24.19
N PHE A 494 11.91 -3.94 -24.69
CA PHE A 494 11.02 -4.23 -25.80
C PHE A 494 11.75 -4.06 -27.15
N ASP A 495 11.79 -5.11 -27.96
CA ASP A 495 12.38 -5.10 -29.29
C ASP A 495 11.48 -4.44 -30.36
N LYS A 496 10.19 -4.25 -30.04
CA LYS A 496 9.17 -3.64 -30.88
C LYS A 496 8.39 -2.58 -30.10
N GLN A 497 7.70 -1.70 -30.80
CA GLN A 497 6.79 -0.75 -30.19
C GLN A 497 5.62 -1.47 -29.53
N VAL A 498 5.31 -1.09 -28.28
CA VAL A 498 4.27 -1.71 -27.45
C VAL A 498 3.29 -0.67 -26.92
N LEU A 499 2.09 -1.14 -26.59
CA LEU A 499 1.11 -0.45 -25.76
C LEU A 499 1.02 -1.16 -24.43
N VAL A 500 1.41 -0.49 -23.35
CA VAL A 500 1.39 -1.02 -21.97
C VAL A 500 0.06 -0.66 -21.31
N TYR A 501 -0.60 -1.64 -20.70
CA TYR A 501 -1.89 -1.51 -20.04
C TYR A 501 -1.81 -1.49 -18.53
N SER A 502 -0.96 -2.35 -17.93
CA SER A 502 -0.86 -2.43 -16.49
C SER A 502 0.51 -2.87 -15.99
N LEU A 503 0.77 -2.58 -14.73
CA LEU A 503 2.00 -2.87 -14.00
C LEU A 503 1.63 -3.57 -12.68
N HIS A 504 2.28 -4.71 -12.39
CA HIS A 504 2.03 -5.47 -11.18
C HIS A 504 3.33 -5.74 -10.43
N PRO A 505 3.61 -5.03 -9.32
CA PRO A 505 4.72 -5.33 -8.43
C PRO A 505 4.37 -6.49 -7.50
N HIS A 506 5.32 -7.41 -7.28
CA HIS A 506 5.16 -8.51 -6.35
C HIS A 506 6.43 -8.77 -5.56
N ALA A 507 6.28 -8.92 -4.26
CA ALA A 507 7.24 -9.43 -3.29
C ALA A 507 6.48 -10.11 -2.14
N HIS A 508 7.20 -10.70 -1.19
CA HIS A 508 6.61 -11.31 0.00
C HIS A 508 6.63 -10.35 1.22
N PHE A 509 6.75 -10.91 2.45
CA PHE A 509 6.61 -10.17 3.71
C PHE A 509 7.60 -9.00 3.90
N ARG A 510 8.74 -9.02 3.22
CA ARG A 510 9.76 -7.98 3.37
C ARG A 510 9.69 -6.91 2.30
N GLY A 511 8.88 -7.09 1.24
CA GLY A 511 8.64 -6.04 0.27
C GLY A 511 8.19 -4.75 0.97
N SER A 512 8.86 -3.63 0.71
CA SER A 512 8.58 -2.34 1.35
C SER A 512 8.26 -1.21 0.37
N ALA A 513 8.90 -1.20 -0.82
CA ALA A 513 8.59 -0.23 -1.88
C ALA A 513 8.89 -0.82 -3.26
N ALA A 514 8.19 -0.33 -4.29
CA ALA A 514 8.34 -0.78 -5.67
C ALA A 514 8.29 0.38 -6.67
N GLU A 515 9.06 0.30 -7.75
CA GLU A 515 9.08 1.32 -8.80
C GLU A 515 9.25 0.70 -10.18
N PHE A 516 8.45 1.14 -11.14
CA PHE A 516 8.63 0.86 -12.56
C PHE A 516 9.04 2.14 -13.28
N THR A 517 10.19 2.11 -13.95
CA THR A 517 10.74 3.25 -14.71
C THR A 517 10.98 2.84 -16.15
N ALA A 518 10.44 3.60 -17.11
CA ALA A 518 10.79 3.48 -18.53
C ALA A 518 12.08 4.26 -18.81
N VAL A 519 13.06 3.58 -19.40
CA VAL A 519 14.29 4.20 -19.94
C VAL A 519 14.16 4.14 -21.46
N TYR A 520 13.98 5.28 -22.07
CA TYR A 520 13.77 5.42 -23.51
C TYR A 520 15.06 5.30 -24.31
N PRO A 521 15.01 5.04 -25.64
CA PRO A 521 16.22 4.87 -26.46
C PRO A 521 17.14 6.09 -26.51
N ASP A 522 16.61 7.29 -26.26
CA ASP A 522 17.36 8.54 -26.18
C ASP A 522 17.98 8.80 -24.80
N GLY A 523 17.72 7.90 -23.82
CA GLY A 523 18.26 7.94 -22.48
C GLY A 523 17.41 8.70 -21.46
N HIS A 524 16.32 9.37 -21.87
CA HIS A 524 15.42 9.96 -20.87
C HIS A 524 14.68 8.87 -20.09
N GLN A 525 14.27 9.20 -18.87
CA GLN A 525 13.60 8.28 -17.97
C GLN A 525 12.24 8.84 -17.53
N GLN A 526 11.28 7.96 -17.41
CA GLN A 526 9.94 8.28 -16.91
C GLN A 526 9.53 7.23 -15.86
N VAL A 527 9.22 7.67 -14.64
CA VAL A 527 8.60 6.80 -13.65
C VAL A 527 7.14 6.54 -14.08
N LEU A 528 6.81 5.28 -14.31
CA LEU A 528 5.47 4.85 -14.71
C LEU A 528 4.59 4.53 -13.50
N LEU A 529 5.20 4.01 -12.45
CA LEU A 529 4.56 3.66 -11.19
C LEU A 529 5.59 3.74 -10.06
N ASN A 530 5.26 4.46 -9.00
CA ASN A 530 5.94 4.40 -7.71
C ASN A 530 4.95 3.92 -6.64
N VAL A 531 5.35 2.89 -5.88
CA VAL A 531 4.62 2.33 -4.73
C VAL A 531 5.53 2.50 -3.51
N PRO A 532 5.51 3.66 -2.86
CA PRO A 532 6.46 3.98 -1.77
C PRO A 532 6.22 3.19 -0.48
N LYS A 533 5.07 2.53 -0.37
CA LYS A 533 4.77 1.57 0.70
C LYS A 533 4.06 0.36 0.11
N TYR A 534 4.84 -0.62 -0.32
CA TYR A 534 4.30 -1.91 -0.72
C TYR A 534 3.74 -2.64 0.51
N ASP A 535 2.59 -3.28 0.33
CA ASP A 535 1.95 -4.13 1.36
C ASP A 535 1.61 -5.49 0.74
N PHE A 536 2.22 -6.54 1.26
CA PHE A 536 2.02 -7.91 0.80
C PHE A 536 0.55 -8.35 0.82
N ASN A 537 -0.27 -7.79 1.72
CA ASN A 537 -1.69 -8.12 1.79
C ASN A 537 -2.50 -7.58 0.60
N TRP A 538 -1.96 -6.59 -0.12
CA TRP A 538 -2.62 -5.89 -1.22
C TRP A 538 -1.73 -5.88 -2.46
N GLN A 539 -1.58 -7.04 -3.10
CA GLN A 539 -0.74 -7.21 -4.30
C GLN A 539 -1.47 -6.64 -5.53
N THR A 540 -1.61 -5.32 -5.55
CA THR A 540 -2.43 -4.61 -6.53
C THR A 540 -1.79 -4.64 -7.92
N THR A 541 -2.57 -4.99 -8.95
CA THR A 541 -2.28 -4.65 -10.33
C THR A 541 -2.74 -3.22 -10.58
N TYR A 542 -1.86 -2.38 -11.09
CA TYR A 542 -2.13 -0.97 -11.39
C TYR A 542 -2.47 -0.83 -12.87
N GLU A 543 -3.78 -0.65 -13.16
CA GLU A 543 -4.31 -0.52 -14.52
C GLU A 543 -4.19 0.93 -14.98
N LEU A 544 -3.37 1.19 -15.99
CA LEU A 544 -3.20 2.54 -16.54
C LEU A 544 -4.52 3.05 -17.13
N LYS A 545 -4.96 4.24 -16.70
CA LYS A 545 -6.17 4.87 -17.24
C LYS A 545 -6.03 5.12 -18.73
N ASP A 546 -4.88 5.64 -19.14
CA ASP A 546 -4.48 5.84 -20.52
C ASP A 546 -3.26 4.95 -20.79
N PRO A 547 -3.40 3.85 -21.56
CA PRO A 547 -2.29 2.97 -21.90
C PRO A 547 -1.15 3.71 -22.57
N ILE A 548 0.09 3.35 -22.23
CA ILE A 548 1.29 4.08 -22.63
C ILE A 548 1.95 3.40 -23.84
N VAL A 549 2.20 4.18 -24.89
CA VAL A 549 2.98 3.73 -26.05
C VAL A 549 4.47 3.87 -25.75
N LEU A 550 5.19 2.76 -25.80
CA LEU A 550 6.65 2.73 -25.64
C LEU A 550 7.30 2.35 -26.98
N PRO A 551 8.27 3.14 -27.49
CA PRO A 551 8.98 2.82 -28.73
C PRO A 551 9.86 1.57 -28.58
N ALA A 552 10.19 0.93 -29.70
CA ALA A 552 11.17 -0.15 -29.73
C ALA A 552 12.50 0.30 -29.14
N GLY A 553 13.15 -0.56 -28.38
CA GLY A 553 14.38 -0.26 -27.64
C GLY A 553 14.16 0.33 -26.25
N THR A 554 12.91 0.64 -25.85
CA THR A 554 12.63 1.08 -24.49
C THR A 554 12.86 -0.07 -23.50
N THR A 555 13.57 0.23 -22.42
CA THR A 555 13.82 -0.69 -21.31
C THR A 555 12.99 -0.29 -20.11
N ILE A 556 12.15 -1.19 -19.60
CA ILE A 556 11.53 -1.02 -18.27
C ILE A 556 12.51 -1.55 -17.23
N ARG A 557 12.80 -0.72 -16.23
CA ARG A 557 13.48 -1.11 -15.00
C ARG A 557 12.44 -1.27 -13.89
N TYR A 558 12.41 -2.43 -13.26
CA TYR A 558 11.61 -2.70 -12.08
C TYR A 558 12.53 -2.83 -10.88
N LYS A 559 12.36 -1.93 -9.91
CA LYS A 559 13.11 -1.85 -8.66
C LYS A 559 12.20 -2.24 -7.50
N MET A 560 12.73 -3.05 -6.58
CA MET A 560 12.06 -3.45 -5.35
C MET A 560 12.96 -3.18 -4.16
N THR A 561 12.39 -2.61 -3.11
CA THR A 561 13.06 -2.40 -1.82
C THR A 561 12.46 -3.34 -0.80
N TYR A 562 13.31 -3.88 0.08
CA TYR A 562 12.94 -4.86 1.11
C TYR A 562 13.37 -4.36 2.49
N ASP A 563 12.55 -4.65 3.48
CA ASP A 563 12.80 -4.40 4.89
C ASP A 563 12.92 -5.73 5.63
N ASN A 564 14.17 -6.19 5.85
CA ASN A 564 14.49 -7.40 6.60
C ASN A 564 14.83 -7.09 8.07
N SER A 565 14.38 -5.94 8.58
CA SER A 565 14.64 -5.54 9.96
C SER A 565 13.60 -6.08 10.95
N ALA A 566 13.89 -5.89 12.24
CA ALA A 566 12.96 -6.22 13.32
C ALA A 566 11.78 -5.24 13.43
N GLN A 567 11.82 -4.06 12.79
CA GLN A 567 10.72 -3.10 12.73
C GLN A 567 9.61 -3.57 11.80
N ASN A 568 9.95 -4.35 10.78
CA ASN A 568 8.95 -4.99 9.94
C ASN A 568 8.24 -6.12 10.72
N ILE A 569 7.06 -5.81 11.25
CA ILE A 569 6.26 -6.75 12.06
C ILE A 569 5.81 -8.00 11.28
N ALA A 570 5.78 -7.94 9.95
CA ALA A 570 5.47 -9.08 9.09
C ALA A 570 6.68 -9.99 8.85
N ASN A 571 7.90 -9.53 9.19
CA ASN A 571 9.13 -10.30 8.99
C ASN A 571 9.24 -11.46 10.00
N PRO A 572 9.20 -12.72 9.55
CA PRO A 572 9.23 -13.87 10.47
C PRO A 572 10.59 -14.08 11.13
N ASP A 573 11.70 -13.65 10.50
CA ASP A 573 13.05 -13.80 11.03
C ASP A 573 14.00 -12.71 10.49
N PRO A 574 14.20 -11.62 11.24
CA PRO A 574 15.11 -10.54 10.86
C PRO A 574 16.60 -10.88 10.96
N LYS A 575 16.94 -12.02 11.56
CA LYS A 575 18.34 -12.47 11.70
C LYS A 575 18.80 -13.34 10.54
N ARG A 576 17.91 -13.71 9.65
CA ARG A 576 18.20 -14.56 8.49
C ARG A 576 18.55 -13.68 7.28
N THR A 577 19.60 -14.04 6.55
CA THR A 577 19.78 -13.60 5.15
C THR A 577 18.77 -14.33 4.29
N VAL A 578 18.00 -13.58 3.49
CA VAL A 578 16.85 -14.12 2.76
C VAL A 578 17.14 -14.19 1.27
N PRO A 579 17.21 -15.38 0.69
CA PRO A 579 17.38 -15.57 -0.74
C PRO A 579 16.05 -15.53 -1.48
N TRP A 580 16.13 -15.65 -2.81
CA TRP A 580 14.97 -15.97 -3.64
C TRP A 580 14.32 -17.30 -3.21
N GLY A 581 13.00 -17.29 -3.15
CA GLY A 581 12.21 -18.50 -2.93
C GLY A 581 10.74 -18.25 -3.18
N GLN A 582 9.97 -19.33 -3.36
CA GLN A 582 8.54 -19.23 -3.68
C GLN A 582 7.64 -19.07 -2.45
N GLN A 583 8.16 -19.36 -1.26
CA GLN A 583 7.37 -19.29 -0.04
C GLN A 583 7.41 -17.90 0.57
N THR A 584 6.36 -17.51 1.31
CA THR A 584 6.25 -16.19 1.92
C THR A 584 7.36 -15.83 2.90
N TRP A 585 8.01 -16.81 3.50
CA TRP A 585 9.17 -16.58 4.38
C TRP A 585 10.52 -16.43 3.65
N ASP A 586 10.57 -16.73 2.36
CA ASP A 586 11.60 -16.32 1.43
C ASP A 586 11.20 -15.00 0.76
N GLU A 587 11.87 -14.56 -0.30
CA GLU A 587 11.49 -13.36 -1.02
C GLU A 587 11.55 -13.52 -2.54
N MET A 588 10.80 -12.67 -3.23
CA MET A 588 10.81 -12.55 -4.68
C MET A 588 11.06 -11.12 -5.11
N LEU A 589 11.88 -10.93 -6.14
CA LEU A 589 11.82 -9.78 -7.01
C LEU A 589 11.07 -10.22 -8.26
N PHE A 590 9.78 -9.90 -8.32
CA PHE A 590 8.90 -10.36 -9.38
C PHE A 590 7.93 -9.24 -9.77
N GLY A 591 7.84 -8.93 -11.05
CA GLY A 591 6.90 -7.97 -11.58
C GLY A 591 6.30 -8.45 -12.89
N VAL A 592 5.11 -7.96 -13.23
CA VAL A 592 4.44 -8.27 -14.47
C VAL A 592 4.05 -6.99 -15.20
N ILE A 593 4.29 -6.93 -16.50
CA ILE A 593 3.83 -5.88 -17.39
C ILE A 593 2.80 -6.52 -18.31
N ARG A 594 1.60 -5.94 -18.41
CA ARG A 594 0.59 -6.33 -19.40
C ARG A 594 0.65 -5.38 -20.57
N PHE A 595 0.74 -5.93 -21.80
CA PHE A 595 0.96 -5.14 -23.00
C PHE A 595 0.45 -5.85 -24.27
N ARG A 596 0.44 -5.12 -25.39
CA ARG A 596 0.39 -5.67 -26.74
C ARG A 596 1.43 -5.01 -27.63
N TYR A 597 1.80 -5.68 -28.72
CA TYR A 597 2.54 -5.03 -29.79
C TYR A 597 1.62 -4.12 -30.59
N LEU A 598 2.16 -3.02 -31.15
CA LEU A 598 1.41 -2.13 -32.04
C LEU A 598 1.47 -2.59 -33.52
N THR A 599 2.50 -3.35 -33.89
CA THR A 599 2.53 -4.05 -35.16
C THR A 599 1.57 -5.23 -35.07
N GLN A 600 0.65 -5.32 -36.04
CA GLN A 600 -0.31 -6.42 -36.11
C GLN A 600 0.43 -7.77 -36.04
N ASP A 601 0.22 -8.51 -34.98
CA ASP A 601 0.44 -9.94 -34.96
C ASP A 601 -0.93 -10.63 -34.97
N ALA A 602 -1.66 -10.33 -36.09
CA ALA A 602 -2.95 -10.92 -36.35
C ALA A 602 -2.90 -12.41 -36.04
N ALA A 603 -3.86 -12.91 -35.25
CA ALA A 603 -4.10 -14.34 -35.18
C ALA A 603 -4.10 -14.90 -36.60
N PRO A 604 -3.44 -16.05 -36.86
CA PRO A 604 -3.58 -16.68 -38.15
C PRO A 604 -5.08 -16.80 -38.40
N ARG A 605 -5.56 -16.16 -39.46
CA ARG A 605 -6.94 -16.35 -39.95
C ARG A 605 -7.06 -17.84 -40.17
N THR A 606 -7.71 -18.55 -39.25
CA THR A 606 -8.18 -19.90 -39.54
C THR A 606 -9.04 -19.76 -40.78
N ALA A 607 -8.63 -20.42 -41.84
CA ALA A 607 -9.39 -20.43 -43.09
C ALA A 607 -10.85 -20.72 -42.71
N GLN A 608 -11.74 -19.80 -43.08
CA GLN A 608 -13.17 -20.09 -43.04
C GLN A 608 -13.35 -21.37 -43.84
N ALA A 609 -13.73 -22.44 -43.14
CA ALA A 609 -14.21 -23.65 -43.79
C ALA A 609 -15.48 -23.24 -44.56
N ASN A 610 -15.39 -23.28 -45.92
CA ASN A 610 -16.53 -23.20 -46.81
C ASN A 610 -17.49 -24.38 -46.55
#